data_95b5aaf95f9890a552fc6fedccbd8faa
#
_entry.id   95b5aaf95f9890a552fc6fedccbd8faa
#
_cell.length_a   1.000
_cell.length_b   1.000
_cell.length_c   1.000
_cell.angle_alpha   90.00
_cell.angle_beta   90.00
_cell.angle_gamma   90.00
#
_symmetry.space_group_name_H-M   'P 1'
#
loop_
_entity.id
_entity.type
_entity.pdbx_description
1 polymer ?
#
loop_
_entity_poly.entity_id
_entity_poly.type
_entity_poly.pdbx_seq_one_letter_code
_entity_poly.pdbx_strand_id
1 'polypeptide(L)'
;MKCVILAGGSGTRFWPLSRKDSPKQLLNIVGKQSMLQMTIDRLKKIKRVTDIYIITRADLRDKIIDEIKTVKPENVIAEPSGKNTAPAIGLVSTIISLEDPGAVLGFFPADHLIIGHYEFERALHTAEHLARNSNSIVTIGVQPTHPSTAYGYIQFDDSSDEDHPGAYKVKTFAEKPHHKLAQRFISNGDFLWNAGMFVWKIDTLMAGLKSHMPELFESLQKISLRLQEGVSFNDIWEYIVPISIDYGLLEKSNNIYVISCEFQWNDLGSWNALYDVLGKDNKGNIVRGKGKIMDGRNNFIQSNGRFTAVIGADDLVVVNTQDITLVVPREKVEMVKEMVDFLKKQGKKDLI
;
A
#
# COMPACT_ATOMS: atom_id res chain seq x y z
N MET A 1 16.84 10.75 -3.55
CA MET A 1 15.48 10.33 -3.96
C MET A 1 14.46 10.94 -3.02
N LYS A 2 13.37 11.50 -3.52
CA LYS A 2 12.21 11.92 -2.72
C LYS A 2 11.24 10.74 -2.61
N CYS A 3 10.73 10.50 -1.40
CA CYS A 3 9.81 9.39 -1.15
C CYS A 3 8.38 9.90 -0.95
N VAL A 4 7.43 9.24 -1.58
CA VAL A 4 6.00 9.56 -1.48
C VAL A 4 5.27 8.36 -0.86
N ILE A 5 4.56 8.60 0.23
CA ILE A 5 3.76 7.59 0.91
C ILE A 5 2.30 7.73 0.48
N LEU A 6 1.74 6.67 -0.09
CA LEU A 6 0.35 6.59 -0.52
C LEU A 6 -0.55 6.24 0.67
N ALA A 7 -1.27 7.22 1.21
CA ALA A 7 -2.06 7.09 2.44
C ALA A 7 -3.56 7.39 2.25
N GLY A 8 -4.10 7.18 1.05
CA GLY A 8 -5.51 7.46 0.70
C GLY A 8 -6.49 6.30 0.93
N GLY A 9 -6.01 5.09 1.24
CA GLY A 9 -6.83 3.89 1.38
C GLY A 9 -7.79 3.93 2.59
N SER A 10 -8.95 3.30 2.49
CA SER A 10 -9.95 3.21 3.57
C SER A 10 -9.71 2.06 4.54
N GLY A 11 -8.96 1.02 4.14
CA GLY A 11 -8.61 -0.11 4.99
C GLY A 11 -9.79 -0.91 5.56
N THR A 12 -10.92 -0.98 4.88
CA THR A 12 -12.20 -1.54 5.38
C THR A 12 -12.13 -2.99 5.86
N ARG A 13 -11.14 -3.78 5.40
CA ARG A 13 -10.96 -5.18 5.83
C ARG A 13 -10.53 -5.32 7.30
N PHE A 14 -10.04 -4.24 7.93
CA PHE A 14 -9.72 -4.23 9.37
C PHE A 14 -10.88 -3.69 10.24
N TRP A 15 -12.07 -3.54 9.65
CA TRP A 15 -13.25 -3.28 10.46
C TRP A 15 -13.42 -4.37 11.54
N PRO A 16 -13.81 -4.02 12.77
CA PRO A 16 -14.25 -2.74 13.26
C PRO A 16 -13.17 -1.81 13.82
N LEU A 17 -11.88 -2.15 13.71
CA LEU A 17 -10.81 -1.23 14.12
C LEU A 17 -10.65 -0.07 13.14
N SER A 18 -10.67 -0.37 11.82
CA SER A 18 -10.63 0.68 10.81
C SER A 18 -12.01 1.32 10.66
N ARG A 19 -12.03 2.63 10.59
CA ARG A 19 -13.20 3.50 10.41
C ARG A 19 -12.87 4.53 9.34
N LYS A 20 -13.89 5.26 8.89
CA LYS A 20 -13.73 6.34 7.90
C LYS A 20 -12.69 7.37 8.34
N ASP A 21 -12.76 7.77 9.61
CA ASP A 21 -11.89 8.76 10.23
C ASP A 21 -10.60 8.16 10.85
N SER A 22 -10.51 6.84 10.92
CA SER A 22 -9.35 6.09 11.43
C SER A 22 -9.03 4.91 10.52
N PRO A 23 -8.55 5.17 9.28
CA PRO A 23 -8.25 4.12 8.33
C PRO A 23 -7.01 3.32 8.76
N LYS A 24 -6.82 2.15 8.16
CA LYS A 24 -5.78 1.16 8.51
C LYS A 24 -4.39 1.77 8.72
N GLN A 25 -3.97 2.70 7.86
CA GLN A 25 -2.64 3.30 7.92
C GLN A 25 -2.39 4.13 9.19
N LEU A 26 -3.45 4.59 9.86
CA LEU A 26 -3.38 5.32 11.14
C LEU A 26 -3.53 4.40 12.37
N LEU A 27 -3.75 3.10 12.17
CA LEU A 27 -3.92 2.14 13.26
C LEU A 27 -2.58 1.55 13.72
N ASN A 28 -2.51 1.26 15.03
CA ASN A 28 -1.40 0.53 15.65
C ASN A 28 -1.64 -0.98 15.57
N ILE A 29 -1.57 -1.53 14.35
CA ILE A 29 -1.96 -2.92 14.07
C ILE A 29 -0.88 -3.91 14.51
N VAL A 30 0.39 -3.63 14.22
CA VAL A 30 1.51 -4.55 14.50
C VAL A 30 2.25 -4.19 15.78
N GLY A 31 2.40 -2.91 16.08
CA GLY A 31 3.23 -2.42 17.18
C GLY A 31 2.57 -1.31 17.99
N LYS A 32 3.39 -0.41 18.53
CA LYS A 32 2.96 0.75 19.30
C LYS A 32 2.73 2.01 18.45
N GLN A 33 3.21 2.00 17.22
CA GLN A 33 3.10 3.11 16.26
C GLN A 33 2.09 2.75 15.17
N SER A 34 1.54 3.78 14.51
CA SER A 34 0.71 3.59 13.33
C SER A 34 1.52 3.01 12.16
N MET A 35 0.86 2.34 11.24
CA MET A 35 1.51 1.79 10.03
C MET A 35 2.20 2.90 9.22
N LEU A 36 1.58 4.07 9.13
CA LEU A 36 2.14 5.24 8.46
C LEU A 36 3.43 5.70 9.14
N GLN A 37 3.45 5.82 10.48
CA GLN A 37 4.66 6.20 11.22
C GLN A 37 5.77 5.16 11.04
N MET A 38 5.44 3.87 11.07
CA MET A 38 6.42 2.79 10.82
C MET A 38 7.03 2.90 9.42
N THR A 39 6.24 3.27 8.41
CA THR A 39 6.72 3.47 7.03
C THR A 39 7.62 4.69 6.94
N ILE A 40 7.27 5.81 7.58
CA ILE A 40 8.09 7.01 7.64
C ILE A 40 9.43 6.72 8.32
N ASP A 41 9.41 6.06 9.48
CA ASP A 41 10.62 5.75 10.25
C ASP A 41 11.56 4.81 9.48
N ARG A 42 11.00 3.90 8.70
CA ARG A 42 11.76 3.01 7.80
C ARG A 42 12.47 3.82 6.71
N LEU A 43 11.76 4.71 6.03
CA LEU A 43 12.30 5.54 4.96
C LEU A 43 13.34 6.54 5.46
N LYS A 44 13.14 7.14 6.63
CA LYS A 44 14.09 8.08 7.25
C LYS A 44 15.45 7.47 7.60
N LYS A 45 15.52 6.16 7.79
CA LYS A 45 16.79 5.47 8.05
C LYS A 45 17.65 5.32 6.80
N ILE A 46 17.10 5.55 5.61
CA ILE A 46 17.81 5.40 4.33
C ILE A 46 18.49 6.73 4.00
N LYS A 47 19.83 6.74 3.98
CA LYS A 47 20.63 7.96 3.80
C LYS A 47 20.35 8.74 2.50
N ARG A 48 19.88 8.07 1.46
CA ARG A 48 19.60 8.66 0.15
C ARG A 48 18.20 9.31 0.04
N VAL A 49 17.36 9.12 1.04
CA VAL A 49 16.05 9.78 1.10
C VAL A 49 16.26 11.22 1.54
N THR A 50 15.94 12.16 0.67
CA THR A 50 16.11 13.59 0.93
C THR A 50 14.87 14.20 1.56
N ASP A 51 13.69 13.80 1.07
CA ASP A 51 12.40 14.30 1.52
C ASP A 51 11.36 13.19 1.55
N ILE A 52 10.39 13.32 2.45
CA ILE A 52 9.23 12.44 2.52
C ILE A 52 7.97 13.28 2.34
N TYR A 53 7.14 12.86 1.39
CA TYR A 53 5.82 13.38 1.12
C TYR A 53 4.77 12.33 1.48
N ILE A 54 3.59 12.79 1.85
CA ILE A 54 2.43 11.93 2.10
C ILE A 54 1.31 12.43 1.21
N ILE A 55 0.73 11.57 0.37
CA ILE A 55 -0.51 11.89 -0.33
C ILE A 55 -1.67 11.16 0.31
N THR A 56 -2.73 11.90 0.61
CA THR A 56 -3.89 11.39 1.32
C THR A 56 -5.16 12.10 0.84
N ARG A 57 -6.32 11.66 1.33
CA ARG A 57 -7.59 12.35 1.10
C ARG A 57 -7.67 13.64 1.92
N ALA A 58 -8.41 14.63 1.42
CA ALA A 58 -8.57 15.92 2.08
C ALA A 58 -9.12 15.81 3.53
N ASP A 59 -10.04 14.87 3.76
CA ASP A 59 -10.64 14.64 5.08
C ASP A 59 -9.68 14.02 6.12
N LEU A 60 -8.52 13.52 5.72
CA LEU A 60 -7.51 12.92 6.60
C LEU A 60 -6.26 13.79 6.78
N ARG A 61 -6.09 14.84 5.96
CA ARG A 61 -4.86 15.63 5.93
C ARG A 61 -4.51 16.21 7.30
N ASP A 62 -5.44 16.93 7.91
CA ASP A 62 -5.18 17.62 9.17
C ASP A 62 -4.89 16.62 10.30
N LYS A 63 -5.62 15.51 10.34
CA LYS A 63 -5.35 14.43 11.29
C LYS A 63 -3.95 13.84 11.10
N ILE A 64 -3.50 13.62 9.88
CA ILE A 64 -2.15 13.13 9.60
C ILE A 64 -1.10 14.16 10.06
N ILE A 65 -1.31 15.45 9.79
CA ILE A 65 -0.42 16.52 10.26
C ILE A 65 -0.36 16.54 11.79
N ASP A 66 -1.48 16.31 12.47
CA ASP A 66 -1.54 16.28 13.92
C ASP A 66 -0.85 15.07 14.54
N GLU A 67 -1.00 13.90 13.96
CA GLU A 67 -0.41 12.65 14.45
C GLU A 67 1.06 12.48 14.04
N ILE A 68 1.44 12.92 12.84
CA ILE A 68 2.76 12.74 12.24
C ILE A 68 3.58 14.04 12.29
N LYS A 69 4.25 14.27 13.40
CA LYS A 69 5.09 15.47 13.59
C LYS A 69 6.46 15.39 12.90
N THR A 70 6.78 14.26 12.31
CA THR A 70 8.10 13.99 11.72
C THR A 70 8.19 14.29 10.22
N VAL A 71 7.09 14.64 9.58
CA VAL A 71 6.98 15.11 8.18
C VAL A 71 6.46 16.56 8.23
N LYS A 72 6.99 17.42 7.36
CA LYS A 72 6.58 18.82 7.30
C LYS A 72 5.12 18.92 6.82
N PRO A 73 4.29 19.81 7.39
CA PRO A 73 2.89 19.98 6.99
C PRO A 73 2.68 20.24 5.50
N GLU A 74 3.59 20.99 4.86
CA GLU A 74 3.56 21.28 3.42
C GLU A 74 3.80 20.04 2.55
N ASN A 75 4.46 19.00 3.08
CA ASN A 75 4.69 17.73 2.41
C ASN A 75 3.50 16.77 2.58
N VAL A 76 2.46 17.12 3.34
CA VAL A 76 1.21 16.35 3.42
C VAL A 76 0.23 16.91 2.41
N ILE A 77 0.17 16.25 1.26
CA ILE A 77 -0.62 16.65 0.09
C ILE A 77 -2.00 16.00 0.18
N ALA A 78 -3.04 16.80 -0.03
CA ALA A 78 -4.42 16.33 -0.06
C ALA A 78 -4.93 16.22 -1.48
N GLU A 79 -5.43 15.04 -1.87
CA GLU A 79 -6.29 14.91 -3.04
C GLU A 79 -7.72 15.35 -2.67
N PRO A 80 -8.41 16.14 -3.52
CA PRO A 80 -9.76 16.63 -3.22
C PRO A 80 -10.77 15.49 -2.94
N SER A 81 -10.64 14.40 -3.67
CA SER A 81 -11.38 13.14 -3.46
C SER A 81 -10.55 11.96 -3.95
N GLY A 82 -10.75 10.78 -3.37
CA GLY A 82 -10.00 9.57 -3.77
C GLY A 82 -10.30 9.15 -5.19
N LYS A 83 -9.28 9.14 -6.05
CA LYS A 83 -9.36 8.76 -7.48
C LYS A 83 -8.49 7.56 -7.83
N ASN A 84 -8.11 6.74 -6.83
CA ASN A 84 -7.18 5.62 -6.98
C ASN A 84 -5.71 6.08 -7.19
N THR A 85 -4.78 5.15 -7.46
CA THR A 85 -3.34 5.43 -7.35
C THR A 85 -2.77 6.25 -8.49
N ALA A 86 -3.24 6.11 -9.74
CA ALA A 86 -2.65 6.88 -10.85
C ALA A 86 -2.87 8.39 -10.74
N PRO A 87 -4.08 8.91 -10.46
CA PRO A 87 -4.26 10.34 -10.23
C PRO A 87 -3.52 10.86 -9.00
N ALA A 88 -3.50 10.11 -7.91
CA ALA A 88 -2.76 10.49 -6.70
C ALA A 88 -1.24 10.63 -6.98
N ILE A 89 -0.65 9.63 -7.65
CA ILE A 89 0.74 9.63 -8.08
C ILE A 89 1.01 10.81 -9.04
N GLY A 90 0.13 11.00 -10.02
CA GLY A 90 0.24 12.11 -10.98
C GLY A 90 0.21 13.47 -10.28
N LEU A 91 -0.73 13.70 -9.36
CA LEU A 91 -0.88 14.95 -8.63
C LEU A 91 0.39 15.30 -7.83
N VAL A 92 0.85 14.37 -6.98
CA VAL A 92 2.03 14.63 -6.15
C VAL A 92 3.29 14.80 -6.99
N SER A 93 3.43 14.08 -8.10
CA SER A 93 4.54 14.24 -9.04
C SER A 93 4.50 15.60 -9.73
N THR A 94 3.30 16.07 -10.10
CA THR A 94 3.10 17.42 -10.65
C THR A 94 3.50 18.49 -9.65
N ILE A 95 3.09 18.38 -8.38
CA ILE A 95 3.47 19.34 -7.34
C ILE A 95 4.98 19.37 -7.15
N ILE A 96 5.62 18.21 -7.00
CA ILE A 96 7.08 18.14 -6.81
C ILE A 96 7.83 18.64 -8.04
N SER A 97 7.31 18.45 -9.25
CA SER A 97 7.95 18.90 -10.49
C SER A 97 8.07 20.41 -10.62
N LEU A 98 7.23 21.18 -9.93
CA LEU A 98 7.32 22.65 -9.92
C LEU A 98 8.59 23.16 -9.23
N GLU A 99 9.12 22.39 -8.27
CA GLU A 99 10.35 22.72 -7.54
C GLU A 99 11.57 21.96 -8.05
N ASP A 100 11.38 20.68 -8.44
CA ASP A 100 12.46 19.76 -8.83
C ASP A 100 11.98 18.83 -9.96
N PRO A 101 11.97 19.34 -11.22
CA PRO A 101 11.46 18.58 -12.37
C PRO A 101 12.26 17.32 -12.66
N GLY A 102 13.56 17.28 -12.32
CA GLY A 102 14.45 16.12 -12.52
C GLY A 102 14.41 15.09 -11.37
N ALA A 103 13.53 15.25 -10.39
CA ALA A 103 13.50 14.37 -9.23
C ALA A 103 13.26 12.90 -9.58
N VAL A 104 13.95 12.01 -8.85
CA VAL A 104 13.58 10.61 -8.76
C VAL A 104 12.65 10.42 -7.56
N LEU A 105 11.48 9.87 -7.83
CA LEU A 105 10.44 9.61 -6.83
C LEU A 105 10.34 8.11 -6.55
N GLY A 106 10.27 7.77 -5.25
CA GLY A 106 9.90 6.44 -4.79
C GLY A 106 8.51 6.48 -4.16
N PHE A 107 7.61 5.59 -4.57
CA PHE A 107 6.24 5.48 -4.08
C PHE A 107 6.08 4.25 -3.20
N PHE A 108 5.51 4.44 -2.01
CA PHE A 108 5.39 3.42 -0.97
C PHE A 108 3.98 3.39 -0.39
N PRO A 109 3.34 2.22 -0.27
CA PRO A 109 2.11 2.10 0.51
C PRO A 109 2.34 2.45 1.99
N ALA A 110 1.37 3.12 2.59
CA ALA A 110 1.43 3.57 3.99
C ALA A 110 1.27 2.42 5.01
N ASP A 111 0.81 1.25 4.57
CA ASP A 111 0.21 0.23 5.42
C ASP A 111 0.80 -1.17 5.22
N HIS A 112 1.99 -1.26 4.61
CA HIS A 112 2.71 -2.52 4.44
C HIS A 112 3.73 -2.77 5.55
N LEU A 113 3.80 -4.02 6.00
CA LEU A 113 4.85 -4.50 6.89
C LEU A 113 6.06 -4.95 6.06
N ILE A 114 7.23 -4.43 6.40
CA ILE A 114 8.52 -4.83 5.81
C ILE A 114 9.49 -5.09 6.95
N ILE A 115 10.13 -6.27 6.95
CA ILE A 115 11.17 -6.67 7.90
C ILE A 115 12.39 -7.07 7.07
N GLY A 116 13.57 -6.49 7.38
CA GLY A 116 14.78 -6.63 6.59
C GLY A 116 15.23 -5.26 6.06
N HIS A 117 15.72 -4.40 6.98
CA HIS A 117 16.05 -3.01 6.63
C HIS A 117 17.19 -2.91 5.62
N TYR A 118 18.22 -3.74 5.76
CA TYR A 118 19.38 -3.72 4.87
C TYR A 118 19.02 -4.12 3.43
N GLU A 119 18.27 -5.20 3.28
CA GLU A 119 17.78 -5.68 1.98
C GLU A 119 16.87 -4.66 1.31
N PHE A 120 16.02 -4.01 2.10
CA PHE A 120 15.13 -2.93 1.62
C PHE A 120 15.93 -1.71 1.16
N GLU A 121 16.93 -1.26 1.93
CA GLU A 121 17.80 -0.13 1.55
C GLU A 121 18.58 -0.45 0.27
N ARG A 122 19.15 -1.67 0.15
CA ARG A 122 19.85 -2.14 -1.05
C ARG A 122 18.93 -2.12 -2.28
N ALA A 123 17.72 -2.64 -2.15
CA ALA A 123 16.74 -2.64 -3.23
C ALA A 123 16.40 -1.22 -3.71
N LEU A 124 16.20 -0.28 -2.80
CA LEU A 124 15.91 1.11 -3.14
C LEU A 124 17.12 1.83 -3.77
N HIS A 125 18.34 1.47 -3.34
CA HIS A 125 19.56 1.98 -3.97
C HIS A 125 19.64 1.55 -5.44
N THR A 126 19.44 0.26 -5.72
CA THR A 126 19.42 -0.28 -7.08
C THR A 126 18.28 0.34 -7.91
N ALA A 127 17.09 0.48 -7.32
CA ALA A 127 15.94 1.10 -7.98
C ALA A 127 16.19 2.56 -8.38
N GLU A 128 16.76 3.36 -7.47
CA GLU A 128 17.12 4.75 -7.76
C GLU A 128 18.16 4.85 -8.88
N HIS A 129 19.17 4.00 -8.84
CA HIS A 129 20.25 3.99 -9.86
C HIS A 129 19.69 3.63 -11.24
N LEU A 130 18.91 2.57 -11.36
CA LEU A 130 18.24 2.19 -12.60
C LEU A 130 17.31 3.31 -13.12
N ALA A 131 16.45 3.86 -12.28
CA ALA A 131 15.53 4.92 -12.66
C ALA A 131 16.27 6.17 -13.19
N ARG A 132 17.43 6.51 -12.59
CA ARG A 132 18.24 7.64 -13.04
C ARG A 132 18.89 7.43 -14.41
N ASN A 133 19.42 6.25 -14.65
CA ASN A 133 20.34 5.98 -15.77
C ASN A 133 19.63 5.42 -17.00
N SER A 134 18.54 4.65 -16.82
CA SER A 134 17.86 3.97 -17.92
C SER A 134 16.51 4.56 -18.30
N ASN A 135 16.04 5.63 -17.62
CA ASN A 135 14.69 6.20 -17.80
C ASN A 135 13.58 5.13 -17.67
N SER A 136 13.82 4.13 -16.82
CA SER A 136 12.89 3.03 -16.64
C SER A 136 11.97 3.26 -15.45
N ILE A 137 10.84 2.58 -15.48
CA ILE A 137 10.01 2.34 -14.31
C ILE A 137 10.63 1.16 -13.55
N VAL A 138 10.83 1.30 -12.25
CA VAL A 138 11.36 0.22 -11.42
C VAL A 138 10.33 -0.14 -10.36
N THR A 139 10.02 -1.43 -10.23
CA THR A 139 9.14 -1.94 -9.18
C THR A 139 9.88 -2.92 -8.28
N ILE A 140 9.35 -3.12 -7.08
CA ILE A 140 9.87 -4.09 -6.12
C ILE A 140 9.03 -5.35 -6.17
N GLY A 141 9.69 -6.48 -6.38
CA GLY A 141 9.07 -7.80 -6.42
C GLY A 141 9.48 -8.65 -5.21
N VAL A 142 8.53 -9.42 -4.70
CA VAL A 142 8.76 -10.33 -3.57
C VAL A 142 8.45 -11.76 -4.00
N GLN A 143 9.27 -12.72 -3.57
CA GLN A 143 9.10 -14.13 -3.92
C GLN A 143 7.75 -14.65 -3.40
N PRO A 144 6.89 -15.22 -4.28
CA PRO A 144 5.63 -15.81 -3.89
C PRO A 144 5.83 -17.04 -2.99
N THR A 145 5.11 -17.11 -1.88
CA THR A 145 5.12 -18.26 -0.95
C THR A 145 3.87 -19.12 -1.05
N HIS A 146 2.79 -18.58 -1.64
CA HIS A 146 1.50 -19.28 -1.83
C HIS A 146 0.73 -18.64 -3.01
N PRO A 147 -0.25 -19.33 -3.61
CA PRO A 147 -1.00 -18.82 -4.76
C PRO A 147 -2.05 -17.77 -4.34
N SER A 148 -1.58 -16.58 -3.95
CA SER A 148 -2.45 -15.46 -3.57
C SER A 148 -3.25 -14.94 -4.77
N THR A 149 -4.54 -14.74 -4.58
CA THR A 149 -5.41 -14.04 -5.54
C THR A 149 -5.59 -12.56 -5.20
N ALA A 150 -4.96 -12.10 -4.12
CA ALA A 150 -5.04 -10.72 -3.63
C ALA A 150 -3.93 -9.82 -4.21
N TYR A 151 -2.87 -10.40 -4.75
CA TYR A 151 -1.69 -9.70 -5.22
C TYR A 151 -1.57 -9.67 -6.73
N GLY A 152 -0.90 -8.64 -7.25
CA GLY A 152 -0.38 -8.62 -8.60
C GLY A 152 0.85 -9.52 -8.74
N TYR A 153 1.04 -10.11 -9.91
CA TYR A 153 2.19 -10.93 -10.28
C TYR A 153 2.96 -10.28 -11.41
N ILE A 154 4.28 -10.32 -11.31
CA ILE A 154 5.21 -9.74 -12.27
C ILE A 154 6.02 -10.88 -12.86
N GLN A 155 5.84 -11.16 -14.16
CA GLN A 155 6.72 -12.07 -14.88
C GLN A 155 7.99 -11.34 -15.30
N PHE A 156 9.13 -11.91 -15.03
CA PHE A 156 10.42 -11.33 -15.35
C PHE A 156 11.24 -12.20 -16.33
N ASP A 157 12.25 -11.60 -16.93
CA ASP A 157 13.23 -12.32 -17.74
C ASP A 157 14.29 -12.92 -16.82
N ASP A 158 14.70 -14.17 -17.05
CA ASP A 158 15.71 -14.85 -16.25
C ASP A 158 17.12 -14.21 -16.37
N SER A 159 17.36 -13.43 -17.44
CA SER A 159 18.57 -12.65 -17.58
C SER A 159 18.54 -11.45 -16.62
N SER A 160 19.32 -11.51 -15.54
CA SER A 160 19.53 -10.33 -14.69
C SER A 160 20.27 -9.24 -15.47
N ASP A 161 20.02 -7.99 -15.13
CA ASP A 161 20.84 -6.88 -15.62
C ASP A 161 22.29 -7.06 -15.14
N GLU A 162 23.27 -7.01 -16.05
CA GLU A 162 24.68 -7.28 -15.73
C GLU A 162 25.25 -6.27 -14.73
N ASP A 163 24.82 -5.01 -14.82
CA ASP A 163 25.27 -3.93 -13.95
C ASP A 163 24.48 -3.88 -12.62
N HIS A 164 23.34 -4.54 -12.54
CA HIS A 164 22.42 -4.51 -11.39
C HIS A 164 21.91 -5.91 -11.03
N PRO A 165 22.74 -6.74 -10.38
CA PRO A 165 22.34 -8.09 -9.97
C PRO A 165 21.07 -8.09 -9.12
N GLY A 166 20.10 -8.93 -9.49
CA GLY A 166 18.77 -8.99 -8.87
C GLY A 166 17.73 -8.03 -9.44
N ALA A 167 18.11 -7.23 -10.45
CA ALA A 167 17.17 -6.49 -11.28
C ALA A 167 16.91 -7.24 -12.59
N TYR A 168 15.65 -7.39 -12.95
CA TYR A 168 15.20 -8.14 -14.12
C TYR A 168 14.25 -7.31 -14.97
N LYS A 169 14.30 -7.48 -16.27
CA LYS A 169 13.34 -6.86 -17.17
C LYS A 169 11.97 -7.53 -17.02
N VAL A 170 10.92 -6.73 -16.92
CA VAL A 170 9.55 -7.25 -16.80
C VAL A 170 9.01 -7.65 -18.17
N LYS A 171 8.46 -8.87 -18.27
CA LYS A 171 7.74 -9.39 -19.45
C LYS A 171 6.25 -9.05 -19.38
N THR A 172 5.63 -9.26 -18.23
CA THR A 172 4.18 -9.15 -18.08
C THR A 172 3.80 -8.81 -16.65
N PHE A 173 2.74 -8.02 -16.51
CA PHE A 173 2.01 -7.82 -15.27
C PHE A 173 0.68 -8.56 -15.31
N ALA A 174 0.28 -9.18 -14.20
CA ALA A 174 -1.02 -9.82 -14.05
C ALA A 174 -1.61 -9.45 -12.68
N GLU A 175 -2.56 -8.53 -12.66
CA GLU A 175 -3.17 -8.05 -11.42
C GLU A 175 -4.28 -8.99 -10.95
N LYS A 176 -4.17 -9.48 -9.72
CA LYS A 176 -5.16 -10.32 -9.02
C LYS A 176 -5.69 -11.51 -9.85
N PRO A 177 -4.83 -12.48 -10.22
CA PRO A 177 -5.22 -13.63 -11.02
C PRO A 177 -6.18 -14.55 -10.23
N HIS A 178 -6.97 -15.35 -10.96
CA HIS A 178 -7.71 -16.42 -10.31
C HIS A 178 -6.77 -17.53 -9.80
N HIS A 179 -7.20 -18.31 -8.81
CA HIS A 179 -6.36 -19.27 -8.06
C HIS A 179 -5.56 -20.23 -8.96
N LYS A 180 -6.18 -20.82 -9.99
CA LYS A 180 -5.48 -21.74 -10.92
C LYS A 180 -4.34 -21.06 -11.68
N LEU A 181 -4.50 -19.78 -12.03
CA LEU A 181 -3.47 -19.00 -12.71
C LEU A 181 -2.34 -18.64 -11.73
N ALA A 182 -2.67 -18.25 -10.50
CA ALA A 182 -1.69 -18.00 -9.45
C ALA A 182 -0.83 -19.24 -9.14
N GLN A 183 -1.46 -20.44 -9.12
CA GLN A 183 -0.71 -21.71 -8.97
C GLN A 183 0.28 -21.94 -10.11
N ARG A 184 -0.11 -21.67 -11.34
CA ARG A 184 0.79 -21.79 -12.51
C ARG A 184 1.97 -20.80 -12.41
N PHE A 185 1.72 -19.56 -12.01
CA PHE A 185 2.77 -18.55 -11.86
C PHE A 185 3.84 -19.00 -10.86
N ILE A 186 3.43 -19.56 -9.73
CA ILE A 186 4.38 -20.10 -8.74
C ILE A 186 5.16 -21.30 -9.30
N SER A 187 4.46 -22.21 -9.99
CA SER A 187 5.11 -23.41 -10.54
C SER A 187 6.13 -23.09 -11.64
N ASN A 188 5.94 -22.00 -12.38
CA ASN A 188 6.88 -21.57 -13.41
C ASN A 188 8.18 -21.01 -12.85
N GLY A 189 8.17 -20.41 -11.66
CA GLY A 189 9.35 -19.88 -10.98
C GLY A 189 9.84 -18.51 -11.46
N ASP A 190 9.27 -17.96 -12.55
CA ASP A 190 9.64 -16.69 -13.18
C ASP A 190 8.67 -15.54 -12.83
N PHE A 191 7.96 -15.67 -11.70
CA PHE A 191 7.01 -14.66 -11.22
C PHE A 191 7.35 -14.18 -9.80
N LEU A 192 7.21 -12.87 -9.58
CA LEU A 192 7.26 -12.23 -8.28
C LEU A 192 5.92 -11.58 -7.96
N TRP A 193 5.59 -11.44 -6.68
CA TRP A 193 4.49 -10.57 -6.26
C TRP A 193 4.86 -9.11 -6.44
N ASN A 194 3.95 -8.32 -6.96
CA ASN A 194 4.07 -6.87 -6.99
C ASN A 194 3.89 -6.31 -5.57
N ALA A 195 4.95 -5.77 -5.00
CA ALA A 195 4.89 -5.17 -3.67
C ALA A 195 4.23 -3.78 -3.63
N GLY A 196 3.79 -3.26 -4.80
CA GLY A 196 3.15 -1.95 -4.90
C GLY A 196 4.07 -0.78 -4.58
N MET A 197 5.38 -0.99 -4.71
CA MET A 197 6.40 0.05 -4.53
C MET A 197 7.08 0.34 -5.86
N PHE A 198 7.17 1.62 -6.22
CA PHE A 198 7.66 2.05 -7.54
C PHE A 198 8.70 3.14 -7.41
N VAL A 199 9.69 3.13 -8.30
CA VAL A 199 10.71 4.18 -8.38
C VAL A 199 10.89 4.59 -9.85
N TRP A 200 10.83 5.88 -10.13
CA TRP A 200 11.02 6.47 -11.46
C TRP A 200 11.42 7.95 -11.40
N LYS A 201 11.91 8.48 -12.51
CA LYS A 201 12.00 9.92 -12.70
C LYS A 201 10.62 10.51 -12.99
N ILE A 202 10.38 11.75 -12.60
CA ILE A 202 9.15 12.46 -12.95
C ILE A 202 8.95 12.47 -14.48
N ASP A 203 9.98 12.74 -15.26
CA ASP A 203 9.90 12.76 -16.72
C ASP A 203 9.46 11.40 -17.29
N THR A 204 9.99 10.30 -16.75
CA THR A 204 9.61 8.93 -17.17
C THR A 204 8.12 8.67 -16.88
N LEU A 205 7.65 9.05 -15.69
CA LEU A 205 6.24 8.94 -15.34
C LEU A 205 5.36 9.79 -16.27
N MET A 206 5.71 11.07 -16.46
CA MET A 206 4.90 11.97 -17.27
C MET A 206 4.86 11.54 -18.75
N ALA A 207 5.97 11.04 -19.30
CA ALA A 207 5.99 10.43 -20.64
C ALA A 207 5.10 9.20 -20.73
N GLY A 208 5.12 8.32 -19.73
CA GLY A 208 4.25 7.17 -19.65
C GLY A 208 2.77 7.55 -19.53
N LEU A 209 2.43 8.52 -18.70
CA LEU A 209 1.05 9.04 -18.59
C LEU A 209 0.58 9.66 -19.91
N LYS A 210 1.41 10.45 -20.57
CA LYS A 210 1.11 11.02 -21.90
C LYS A 210 0.78 9.95 -22.94
N SER A 211 1.54 8.84 -22.93
CA SER A 211 1.37 7.75 -23.89
C SER A 211 0.17 6.86 -23.60
N HIS A 212 -0.07 6.51 -22.33
CA HIS A 212 -1.02 5.48 -21.95
C HIS A 212 -2.28 6.01 -21.25
N MET A 213 -2.24 7.24 -20.73
CA MET A 213 -3.32 7.89 -19.99
C MET A 213 -3.44 9.38 -20.38
N PRO A 214 -3.63 9.71 -21.67
CA PRO A 214 -3.55 11.08 -22.18
C PRO A 214 -4.53 12.04 -21.49
N GLU A 215 -5.75 11.61 -21.17
CA GLU A 215 -6.75 12.42 -20.46
C GLU A 215 -6.29 12.81 -19.04
N LEU A 216 -5.66 11.89 -18.33
CA LEU A 216 -5.09 12.17 -17.02
C LEU A 216 -3.91 13.14 -17.17
N PHE A 217 -3.02 12.91 -18.13
CA PHE A 217 -1.89 13.78 -18.39
C PHE A 217 -2.32 15.21 -18.69
N GLU A 218 -3.29 15.42 -19.58
CA GLU A 218 -3.85 16.75 -19.89
C GLU A 218 -4.48 17.42 -18.65
N SER A 219 -5.18 16.65 -17.83
CA SER A 219 -5.75 17.14 -16.56
C SER A 219 -4.65 17.61 -15.62
N LEU A 220 -3.55 16.83 -15.48
CA LEU A 220 -2.40 17.19 -14.65
C LEU A 220 -1.65 18.42 -15.17
N GLN A 221 -1.57 18.63 -16.49
CA GLN A 221 -1.01 19.87 -17.06
C GLN A 221 -1.85 21.09 -16.68
N LYS A 222 -3.19 21.00 -16.77
CA LYS A 222 -4.09 22.07 -16.33
C LYS A 222 -3.96 22.33 -14.82
N ILE A 223 -3.84 21.28 -14.02
CA ILE A 223 -3.62 21.38 -12.58
C ILE A 223 -2.28 22.08 -12.29
N SER A 224 -1.22 21.75 -13.03
CA SER A 224 0.09 22.41 -12.90
C SER A 224 0.00 23.92 -13.07
N LEU A 225 -0.74 24.39 -14.09
CA LEU A 225 -0.97 25.84 -14.33
C LEU A 225 -1.74 26.48 -13.16
N ARG A 226 -2.82 25.83 -12.70
CA ARG A 226 -3.60 26.31 -11.54
C ARG A 226 -2.76 26.43 -10.26
N LEU A 227 -1.87 25.46 -10.02
CA LEU A 227 -0.97 25.47 -8.87
C LEU A 227 0.02 26.64 -8.94
N GLN A 228 0.58 26.95 -10.12
CA GLN A 228 1.47 28.10 -10.34
C GLN A 228 0.75 29.45 -10.12
N GLU A 229 -0.52 29.51 -10.47
CA GLU A 229 -1.37 30.70 -10.29
C GLU A 229 -1.94 30.82 -8.86
N GLY A 230 -1.76 29.80 -8.01
CA GLY A 230 -2.35 29.74 -6.67
C GLY A 230 -3.88 29.58 -6.67
N VAL A 231 -4.44 29.02 -7.76
CA VAL A 231 -5.88 28.83 -7.95
C VAL A 231 -6.28 27.38 -7.68
N SER A 232 -7.50 27.17 -7.15
CA SER A 232 -8.03 25.83 -6.92
C SER A 232 -8.17 25.03 -8.22
N PHE A 233 -7.94 23.71 -8.14
CA PHE A 233 -8.07 22.77 -9.24
C PHE A 233 -9.18 21.71 -8.98
N ASN A 234 -10.04 21.92 -7.99
CA ASN A 234 -11.08 20.95 -7.61
C ASN A 234 -12.04 20.63 -8.75
N ASP A 235 -12.37 21.62 -9.57
CA ASP A 235 -13.18 21.48 -10.77
C ASP A 235 -12.55 20.53 -11.79
N ILE A 236 -11.25 20.61 -12.02
CA ILE A 236 -10.53 19.70 -12.91
C ILE A 236 -10.48 18.29 -12.31
N TRP A 237 -10.18 18.20 -10.99
CA TRP A 237 -10.05 16.93 -10.29
C TRP A 237 -11.33 16.09 -10.29
N GLU A 238 -12.48 16.73 -10.22
CA GLU A 238 -13.79 16.06 -10.20
C GLU A 238 -14.02 15.17 -11.44
N TYR A 239 -13.56 15.61 -12.61
CA TYR A 239 -13.73 14.88 -13.87
C TYR A 239 -12.67 13.80 -14.13
N ILE A 240 -11.61 13.72 -13.31
CA ILE A 240 -10.61 12.67 -13.46
C ILE A 240 -11.22 11.30 -13.16
N VAL A 241 -11.04 10.36 -14.08
CA VAL A 241 -11.51 8.98 -13.95
C VAL A 241 -10.63 8.21 -12.96
N PRO A 242 -11.19 7.57 -11.93
CA PRO A 242 -10.42 6.77 -10.99
C PRO A 242 -9.82 5.53 -11.65
N ILE A 243 -8.49 5.39 -11.59
CA ILE A 243 -7.79 4.24 -12.14
C ILE A 243 -6.51 3.95 -11.34
N SER A 244 -6.13 2.69 -11.19
CA SER A 244 -4.85 2.35 -10.58
C SER A 244 -3.70 2.56 -11.55
N ILE A 245 -2.52 2.85 -11.02
CA ILE A 245 -1.29 2.98 -11.80
C ILE A 245 -0.93 1.65 -12.47
N ASP A 246 -1.27 0.54 -11.83
CA ASP A 246 -1.02 -0.81 -12.36
C ASP A 246 -1.74 -1.00 -13.70
N TYR A 247 -3.06 -0.82 -13.74
CA TYR A 247 -3.86 -0.95 -14.96
C TYR A 247 -3.64 0.18 -15.97
N GLY A 248 -3.43 1.41 -15.48
CA GLY A 248 -3.31 2.58 -16.33
C GLY A 248 -1.98 2.66 -17.07
N LEU A 249 -0.89 2.30 -16.39
CA LEU A 249 0.47 2.50 -16.87
C LEU A 249 1.28 1.20 -16.90
N LEU A 250 1.36 0.46 -15.78
CA LEU A 250 2.36 -0.62 -15.67
C LEU A 250 2.07 -1.78 -16.62
N GLU A 251 0.82 -2.23 -16.74
CA GLU A 251 0.45 -3.31 -17.66
C GLU A 251 0.66 -2.97 -19.14
N LYS A 252 0.81 -1.67 -19.47
CA LYS A 252 0.96 -1.17 -20.85
C LYS A 252 2.38 -0.74 -21.19
N SER A 253 3.24 -0.63 -20.19
CA SER A 253 4.60 -0.14 -20.36
C SER A 253 5.58 -1.27 -20.66
N ASN A 254 6.52 -1.04 -21.59
CA ASN A 254 7.53 -2.02 -22.00
C ASN A 254 8.90 -1.79 -21.36
N ASN A 255 9.11 -0.65 -20.68
CA ASN A 255 10.38 -0.30 -20.07
C ASN A 255 10.28 -0.34 -18.54
N ILE A 256 10.06 -1.56 -18.02
CA ILE A 256 9.92 -1.79 -16.57
C ILE A 256 10.97 -2.82 -16.14
N TYR A 257 11.59 -2.54 -15.00
CA TYR A 257 12.43 -3.48 -14.28
C TYR A 257 11.79 -3.84 -12.95
N VAL A 258 11.96 -5.09 -12.53
CA VAL A 258 11.62 -5.55 -11.19
C VAL A 258 12.89 -5.90 -10.42
N ILE A 259 12.98 -5.43 -9.18
CA ILE A 259 14.04 -5.85 -8.26
C ILE A 259 13.49 -6.96 -7.38
N SER A 260 14.10 -8.14 -7.48
CA SER A 260 13.77 -9.27 -6.62
C SER A 260 14.32 -9.05 -5.22
N CYS A 261 13.45 -9.13 -4.22
CA CYS A 261 13.79 -8.87 -2.84
C CYS A 261 13.51 -10.06 -1.93
N GLU A 262 14.43 -10.26 -0.98
CA GLU A 262 14.39 -11.34 0.01
C GLU A 262 13.89 -10.87 1.40
N PHE A 263 13.55 -9.58 1.56
CA PHE A 263 12.98 -9.11 2.83
C PHE A 263 11.58 -9.68 3.05
N GLN A 264 11.19 -9.84 4.30
CA GLN A 264 9.81 -10.24 4.62
C GLN A 264 8.86 -9.07 4.34
N TRP A 265 7.85 -9.35 3.55
CA TRP A 265 6.82 -8.38 3.16
C TRP A 265 5.43 -8.94 3.39
N ASN A 266 4.53 -8.10 3.86
CA ASN A 266 3.12 -8.41 3.97
C ASN A 266 2.30 -7.12 3.81
N ASP A 267 1.30 -7.13 2.95
CA ASP A 267 0.40 -5.99 2.75
C ASP A 267 -0.57 -5.79 3.91
N LEU A 268 -0.61 -6.72 4.88
CA LEU A 268 -1.57 -6.76 5.98
C LEU A 268 -3.01 -6.54 5.46
N GLY A 269 -3.37 -7.25 4.39
CA GLY A 269 -4.64 -7.04 3.68
C GLY A 269 -5.87 -7.55 4.43
N SER A 270 -5.72 -8.40 5.45
CA SER A 270 -6.83 -8.99 6.21
C SER A 270 -6.43 -9.35 7.64
N TRP A 271 -7.41 -9.74 8.46
CA TRP A 271 -7.16 -10.27 9.79
C TRP A 271 -6.31 -11.55 9.77
N ASN A 272 -6.43 -12.40 8.74
CA ASN A 272 -5.54 -13.55 8.57
C ASN A 272 -4.10 -13.14 8.30
N ALA A 273 -3.88 -12.18 7.40
CA ALA A 273 -2.54 -11.66 7.14
C ALA A 273 -1.88 -11.11 8.42
N LEU A 274 -2.66 -10.46 9.29
CA LEU A 274 -2.18 -10.02 10.59
C LEU A 274 -1.89 -11.20 11.52
N TYR A 275 -2.78 -12.20 11.57
CA TYR A 275 -2.56 -13.40 12.36
C TYR A 275 -1.27 -14.12 11.95
N ASP A 276 -0.98 -14.18 10.65
CA ASP A 276 0.18 -14.91 10.14
C ASP A 276 1.53 -14.27 10.56
N VAL A 277 1.58 -12.96 10.69
CA VAL A 277 2.81 -12.22 11.06
C VAL A 277 3.01 -12.05 12.57
N LEU A 278 1.99 -12.27 13.38
CA LEU A 278 2.08 -12.11 14.83
C LEU A 278 2.56 -13.39 15.54
N GLY A 279 3.22 -13.22 16.68
CA GLY A 279 3.64 -14.34 17.54
C GLY A 279 2.43 -15.07 18.15
N LYS A 280 2.46 -16.40 18.08
CA LYS A 280 1.39 -17.32 18.53
C LYS A 280 1.84 -18.09 19.77
N ASP A 281 0.90 -18.50 20.59
CA ASP A 281 1.15 -19.49 21.65
C ASP A 281 1.32 -20.92 21.05
N ASN A 282 1.57 -21.90 21.92
CA ASN A 282 1.78 -23.29 21.51
C ASN A 282 0.52 -23.98 20.93
N LYS A 283 -0.65 -23.35 21.01
CA LYS A 283 -1.91 -23.80 20.40
C LYS A 283 -2.28 -22.95 19.16
N GLY A 284 -1.39 -22.07 18.70
CA GLY A 284 -1.65 -21.18 17.59
C GLY A 284 -2.54 -19.98 17.94
N ASN A 285 -2.82 -19.70 19.22
CA ASN A 285 -3.67 -18.60 19.60
C ASN A 285 -2.90 -17.27 19.76
N ILE A 286 -3.61 -16.18 19.52
CA ILE A 286 -3.14 -14.82 19.75
C ILE A 286 -4.17 -14.06 20.59
N VAL A 287 -3.73 -13.43 21.67
CA VAL A 287 -4.58 -12.56 22.49
C VAL A 287 -3.92 -11.19 22.60
N ARG A 288 -4.54 -10.18 22.01
CA ARG A 288 -4.14 -8.79 22.13
C ARG A 288 -5.18 -8.02 22.94
N GLY A 289 -4.73 -7.39 24.01
CA GLY A 289 -5.61 -6.74 24.99
C GLY A 289 -6.06 -7.71 26.10
N LYS A 290 -7.25 -7.48 26.66
CA LYS A 290 -7.78 -8.29 27.78
C LYS A 290 -8.59 -9.46 27.25
N GLY A 291 -8.10 -10.70 27.42
CA GLY A 291 -8.83 -11.89 27.01
C GLY A 291 -8.19 -13.19 27.42
N LYS A 292 -8.94 -14.29 27.25
CA LYS A 292 -8.49 -15.65 27.50
C LYS A 292 -9.13 -16.62 26.52
N ILE A 293 -8.34 -17.57 26.04
CA ILE A 293 -8.81 -18.70 25.25
C ILE A 293 -8.65 -19.97 26.10
N MET A 294 -9.72 -20.75 26.23
CA MET A 294 -9.74 -22.02 26.91
C MET A 294 -10.29 -23.08 25.96
N ASP A 295 -9.62 -24.22 25.87
CA ASP A 295 -10.00 -25.34 25.00
C ASP A 295 -10.30 -24.90 23.57
N GLY A 296 -9.32 -24.15 22.96
CA GLY A 296 -9.41 -23.65 21.60
C GLY A 296 -8.04 -23.46 20.95
N ARG A 297 -7.99 -23.51 19.62
CA ARG A 297 -6.78 -23.42 18.79
C ARG A 297 -6.94 -22.39 17.67
N ASN A 298 -5.80 -21.83 17.24
CA ASN A 298 -5.70 -20.92 16.09
C ASN A 298 -6.64 -19.70 16.15
N ASN A 299 -7.03 -19.28 17.35
CA ASN A 299 -7.92 -18.14 17.54
C ASN A 299 -7.11 -16.83 17.61
N PHE A 300 -7.70 -15.77 17.13
CA PHE A 300 -7.19 -14.42 17.28
C PHE A 300 -8.19 -13.55 18.03
N ILE A 301 -7.78 -13.02 19.17
CA ILE A 301 -8.56 -12.04 19.95
C ILE A 301 -7.85 -10.69 19.85
N GLN A 302 -8.56 -9.67 19.39
CA GLN A 302 -8.19 -8.26 19.50
C GLN A 302 -9.23 -7.55 20.35
N SER A 303 -8.88 -7.21 21.60
CA SER A 303 -9.81 -6.61 22.54
C SER A 303 -9.36 -5.23 22.98
N ASN A 304 -10.22 -4.23 22.79
CA ASN A 304 -9.95 -2.84 23.14
C ASN A 304 -10.76 -2.48 24.41
N GLY A 305 -10.20 -2.86 25.58
CA GLY A 305 -10.73 -2.49 26.89
C GLY A 305 -11.66 -3.52 27.56
N ARG A 306 -12.45 -4.28 26.83
CA ARG A 306 -13.34 -5.33 27.38
C ARG A 306 -12.60 -6.65 27.51
N PHE A 307 -12.90 -7.41 28.59
CA PHE A 307 -12.40 -8.79 28.69
C PHE A 307 -13.17 -9.70 27.72
N THR A 308 -12.44 -10.44 26.87
CA THR A 308 -13.00 -11.32 25.85
C THR A 308 -12.60 -12.77 26.16
N ALA A 309 -13.56 -13.66 26.34
CA ALA A 309 -13.32 -15.08 26.53
C ALA A 309 -13.77 -15.86 25.29
N VAL A 310 -12.95 -16.83 24.86
CA VAL A 310 -13.31 -17.84 23.86
C VAL A 310 -13.10 -19.20 24.50
N ILE A 311 -14.13 -20.04 24.50
CA ILE A 311 -14.11 -21.37 25.14
C ILE A 311 -14.64 -22.43 24.17
N GLY A 312 -13.86 -23.49 23.94
CA GLY A 312 -14.27 -24.65 23.15
C GLY A 312 -14.49 -24.33 21.64
N ALA A 313 -13.78 -23.34 21.10
CA ALA A 313 -13.91 -22.98 19.70
C ALA A 313 -12.53 -22.76 19.06
N ASP A 314 -12.41 -23.10 17.78
CA ASP A 314 -11.20 -23.04 16.98
C ASP A 314 -11.35 -22.06 15.80
N ASP A 315 -10.21 -21.60 15.27
CA ASP A 315 -10.10 -20.85 14.01
C ASP A 315 -10.98 -19.58 13.94
N LEU A 316 -11.14 -18.87 15.06
CA LEU A 316 -11.93 -17.63 15.12
C LEU A 316 -11.05 -16.38 15.14
N VAL A 317 -11.56 -15.34 14.52
CA VAL A 317 -11.15 -13.95 14.74
C VAL A 317 -12.25 -13.27 15.55
N VAL A 318 -11.90 -12.75 16.72
CA VAL A 318 -12.79 -12.00 17.61
C VAL A 318 -12.19 -10.61 17.83
N VAL A 319 -12.91 -9.58 17.39
CA VAL A 319 -12.47 -8.20 17.54
C VAL A 319 -13.50 -7.40 18.32
N ASN A 320 -13.08 -6.85 19.44
CA ASN A 320 -13.89 -5.98 20.27
C ASN A 320 -13.38 -4.55 20.23
N THR A 321 -14.25 -3.63 19.89
CA THR A 321 -14.10 -2.19 20.10
C THR A 321 -15.04 -1.72 21.23
N GLN A 322 -15.14 -0.40 21.45
CA GLN A 322 -16.06 0.13 22.43
C GLN A 322 -17.54 -0.12 22.08
N ASP A 323 -17.84 -0.12 20.79
CA ASP A 323 -19.19 -0.11 20.22
C ASP A 323 -19.53 -1.35 19.40
N ILE A 324 -18.53 -2.11 18.92
CA ILE A 324 -18.76 -3.25 18.02
C ILE A 324 -18.01 -4.50 18.52
N THR A 325 -18.65 -5.65 18.35
CA THR A 325 -18.03 -6.96 18.44
C THR A 325 -18.16 -7.67 17.10
N LEU A 326 -17.02 -8.02 16.50
CA LEU A 326 -16.92 -8.89 15.33
C LEU A 326 -16.50 -10.28 15.79
N VAL A 327 -17.22 -11.31 15.34
CA VAL A 327 -16.83 -12.71 15.44
C VAL A 327 -16.93 -13.32 14.05
N VAL A 328 -15.84 -13.87 13.57
CA VAL A 328 -15.79 -14.45 12.21
C VAL A 328 -14.83 -15.64 12.17
N PRO A 329 -15.18 -16.77 11.52
CA PRO A 329 -14.24 -17.83 11.22
C PRO A 329 -13.06 -17.29 10.35
N ARG A 330 -11.85 -17.75 10.63
CA ARG A 330 -10.65 -17.28 9.91
C ARG A 330 -10.77 -17.47 8.40
N GLU A 331 -11.38 -18.55 7.94
CA GLU A 331 -11.62 -18.84 6.52
C GLU A 331 -12.58 -17.83 5.84
N LYS A 332 -13.35 -17.04 6.63
CA LYS A 332 -14.37 -16.11 6.14
C LYS A 332 -14.03 -14.64 6.40
N VAL A 333 -12.81 -14.33 6.82
CA VAL A 333 -12.43 -12.93 7.17
C VAL A 333 -12.56 -11.95 6.00
N GLU A 334 -12.51 -12.40 4.76
CA GLU A 334 -12.72 -11.55 3.59
C GLU A 334 -14.16 -11.00 3.50
N MET A 335 -15.13 -11.70 4.11
CA MET A 335 -16.54 -11.25 4.18
C MET A 335 -16.73 -10.01 5.07
N VAL A 336 -15.72 -9.62 5.87
CA VAL A 336 -15.75 -8.38 6.65
C VAL A 336 -16.00 -7.16 5.75
N LYS A 337 -15.46 -7.16 4.53
CA LYS A 337 -15.74 -6.10 3.54
C LYS A 337 -17.22 -6.06 3.16
N GLU A 338 -17.85 -7.20 2.95
CA GLU A 338 -19.28 -7.30 2.61
C GLU A 338 -20.16 -6.77 3.74
N MET A 339 -19.79 -7.04 5.01
CA MET A 339 -20.47 -6.48 6.18
C MET A 339 -20.39 -4.95 6.20
N VAL A 340 -19.22 -4.36 5.91
CA VAL A 340 -19.07 -2.91 5.83
C VAL A 340 -19.94 -2.33 4.70
N ASP A 341 -19.97 -2.99 3.54
CA ASP A 341 -20.80 -2.54 2.41
C ASP A 341 -22.30 -2.67 2.71
N PHE A 342 -22.69 -3.70 3.47
CA PHE A 342 -24.06 -3.84 4.00
C PHE A 342 -24.41 -2.67 4.94
N LEU A 343 -23.55 -2.34 5.91
CA LEU A 343 -23.77 -1.22 6.83
C LEU A 343 -23.88 0.12 6.11
N LYS A 344 -23.06 0.35 5.06
CA LYS A 344 -23.16 1.54 4.20
C LYS A 344 -24.54 1.64 3.53
N LYS A 345 -25.02 0.53 2.95
CA LYS A 345 -26.35 0.48 2.31
C LYS A 345 -27.47 0.72 3.31
N GLN A 346 -27.31 0.33 4.57
CA GLN A 346 -28.26 0.59 5.65
C GLN A 346 -28.16 2.00 6.26
N GLY A 347 -27.24 2.84 5.77
CA GLY A 347 -27.04 4.19 6.29
C GLY A 347 -26.41 4.25 7.69
N LYS A 348 -25.83 3.15 8.19
CA LYS A 348 -25.20 3.05 9.52
C LYS A 348 -23.79 3.66 9.50
N LYS A 349 -23.70 4.97 9.23
CA LYS A 349 -22.42 5.69 9.07
C LYS A 349 -21.61 5.76 10.36
N ASP A 350 -22.24 5.71 11.51
CA ASP A 350 -21.67 5.67 12.85
C ASP A 350 -20.88 4.39 13.15
N LEU A 351 -21.16 3.32 12.41
CA LEU A 351 -20.50 2.02 12.57
C LEU A 351 -19.36 1.75 11.55
N ILE A 352 -19.10 2.69 10.63
CA ILE A 352 -18.14 2.47 9.53
C ILE A 352 -17.04 3.53 9.41
#